data_be8bdf75638106d54f63948e3bc1c62f
#
_entry.id   be8bdf75638106d54f63948e3bc1c62f
#
_cell.length_a   1.000
_cell.length_b   1.000
_cell.length_c   1.000
_cell.angle_alpha   90.00
_cell.angle_beta   90.00
_cell.angle_gamma   90.00
#
_symmetry.space_group_name_H-M   'P 1'
#
loop_
_entity.id
_entity.type
_entity.pdbx_description
1 polymer ?
#
loop_
_entity_poly.entity_id
_entity_poly.type
_entity_poly.pdbx_seq_one_letter_code
_entity_poly.pdbx_strand_id
1 'polypeptide(L)'
;MDCKINFDSNADYRQKDIFALKDWSQEDKREHIAAGHNLNYIGLDGNIGCLVNGAGLAMATMDIIKLHGGSPANFLDVGGGATSNQVMEAFRLITSDPKVSTVL
;
A
#
# COMPACT_ATOMS: atom_id res chain seq x y z
N MET A 1 -20.48 11.99 22.49
CA MET A 1 -20.15 10.54 22.38
C MET A 1 -19.29 10.40 21.15
N ASP A 2 -18.15 9.79 21.23
CA ASP A 2 -17.23 9.56 20.11
C ASP A 2 -17.10 8.07 19.84
N CYS A 3 -16.94 7.69 18.56
CA CYS A 3 -16.83 6.31 18.15
C CYS A 3 -15.79 6.17 17.01
N LYS A 4 -14.82 5.28 17.20
CA LYS A 4 -13.86 4.90 16.16
C LYS A 4 -13.99 3.40 15.87
N ILE A 5 -14.35 3.07 14.65
CA ILE A 5 -14.50 1.68 14.20
C ILE A 5 -13.55 1.46 13.02
N ASN A 6 -12.73 0.42 13.12
CA ASN A 6 -11.86 0.00 12.03
C ASN A 6 -12.43 -1.26 11.37
N PHE A 7 -12.38 -1.31 10.04
CA PHE A 7 -12.80 -2.46 9.25
C PHE A 7 -11.58 -3.16 8.66
N ASP A 8 -11.59 -4.49 8.71
CA ASP A 8 -10.57 -5.31 8.07
C ASP A 8 -10.79 -5.36 6.56
N SER A 9 -9.96 -4.66 5.80
CA SER A 9 -10.04 -4.61 4.33
C SER A 9 -9.80 -5.97 3.66
N ASN A 10 -9.14 -6.91 4.34
CA ASN A 10 -8.95 -8.28 3.83
C ASN A 10 -10.25 -9.10 3.81
N ALA A 11 -11.30 -8.63 4.47
CA ALA A 11 -12.62 -9.27 4.50
C ALA A 11 -13.53 -8.86 3.31
N ASP A 12 -13.10 -7.99 2.41
CA ASP A 12 -13.88 -7.48 1.29
C ASP A 12 -14.54 -8.61 0.48
N TYR A 13 -13.80 -9.65 0.10
CA TYR A 13 -14.31 -10.74 -0.72
C TYR A 13 -15.51 -11.48 -0.11
N ARG A 14 -15.68 -11.46 1.21
CA ARG A 14 -16.76 -12.12 1.95
C ARG A 14 -17.78 -11.15 2.57
N GLN A 15 -17.53 -9.85 2.55
CA GLN A 15 -18.35 -8.80 3.15
C GLN A 15 -18.68 -7.68 2.15
N LYS A 16 -19.06 -8.05 0.93
CA LYS A 16 -19.24 -7.13 -0.21
C LYS A 16 -20.28 -6.05 0.06
N ASP A 17 -21.36 -6.38 0.75
CA ASP A 17 -22.43 -5.41 1.04
C ASP A 17 -21.95 -4.30 1.98
N ILE A 18 -21.07 -4.63 2.93
CA ILE A 18 -20.48 -3.66 3.86
C ILE A 18 -19.45 -2.81 3.12
N PHE A 19 -18.62 -3.43 2.29
CA PHE A 19 -17.60 -2.71 1.52
C PHE A 19 -18.19 -1.81 0.42
N ALA A 20 -19.39 -2.12 -0.08
CA ALA A 20 -20.14 -1.24 -0.98
C ALA A 20 -20.49 0.12 -0.35
N LEU A 21 -20.52 0.20 0.99
CA LEU A 21 -20.76 1.44 1.74
C LEU A 21 -19.48 2.25 1.97
N LYS A 22 -18.31 1.75 1.55
CA LYS A 22 -17.03 2.42 1.74
C LYS A 22 -16.99 3.75 0.99
N ASP A 23 -16.68 4.82 1.72
CA ASP A 23 -16.48 6.14 1.14
C ASP A 23 -15.02 6.33 0.72
N TRP A 24 -14.74 6.13 -0.54
CA TRP A 24 -13.41 6.26 -1.14
C TRP A 24 -12.88 7.70 -1.11
N SER A 25 -13.73 8.71 -0.89
CA SER A 25 -13.27 10.09 -0.80
C SER A 25 -12.44 10.38 0.46
N GLN A 26 -12.54 9.51 1.45
CA GLN A 26 -11.79 9.59 2.71
C GLN A 26 -10.46 8.82 2.68
N GLU A 27 -10.21 8.08 1.60
CA GLU A 27 -9.01 7.26 1.43
C GLU A 27 -7.91 8.01 0.67
N ASP A 28 -6.67 7.58 0.83
CA ASP A 28 -5.56 8.04 -0.02
C ASP A 28 -5.85 7.64 -1.48
N LYS A 29 -5.73 8.58 -2.40
CA LYS A 29 -5.97 8.34 -3.83
C LYS A 29 -5.10 7.22 -4.38
N ARG A 30 -3.88 7.07 -3.87
CA ARG A 30 -2.94 6.02 -4.28
C ARG A 30 -3.42 4.65 -3.81
N GLU A 31 -3.97 4.54 -2.60
CA GLU A 31 -4.55 3.30 -2.07
C GLU A 31 -5.78 2.87 -2.89
N HIS A 32 -6.61 3.85 -3.30
CA HIS A 32 -7.74 3.57 -4.18
C HIS A 32 -7.30 3.05 -5.55
N ILE A 33 -6.30 3.68 -6.18
CA ILE A 33 -5.75 3.24 -7.47
C ILE A 33 -5.13 1.84 -7.33
N ALA A 34 -4.35 1.61 -6.28
CA ALA A 34 -3.73 0.32 -6.00
C ALA A 34 -4.75 -0.80 -5.86
N ALA A 35 -5.85 -0.56 -5.14
CA ALA A 35 -6.95 -1.52 -4.99
C ALA A 35 -7.56 -1.91 -6.33
N GLY A 36 -7.70 -0.97 -7.28
CA GLY A 36 -8.18 -1.22 -8.65
C GLY A 36 -7.26 -2.18 -9.46
N HIS A 37 -6.00 -2.30 -9.08
CA HIS A 37 -5.01 -3.19 -9.70
C HIS A 37 -4.66 -4.42 -8.86
N ASN A 38 -5.44 -4.70 -7.81
CA ASN A 38 -5.18 -5.77 -6.84
C ASN A 38 -3.77 -5.68 -6.19
N LEU A 39 -3.32 -4.47 -5.94
CA LEU A 39 -2.09 -4.18 -5.22
C LEU A 39 -2.40 -3.84 -3.77
N ASN A 40 -1.63 -4.39 -2.85
CA ASN A 40 -1.73 -4.05 -1.43
C ASN A 40 -0.77 -2.90 -1.12
N TYR A 41 -1.29 -1.67 -1.15
CA TYR A 41 -0.53 -0.43 -0.96
C TYR A 41 -1.03 0.32 0.27
N ILE A 42 -0.10 0.79 1.08
CA ILE A 42 -0.37 1.71 2.20
C ILE A 42 0.64 2.84 2.14
N GLY A 43 0.17 4.08 2.09
CA GLY A 43 1.02 5.27 2.10
C GLY A 43 1.59 5.55 3.49
N LEU A 44 2.86 5.94 3.54
CA LEU A 44 3.60 6.36 4.74
C LEU A 44 4.29 7.71 4.48
N ASP A 45 4.88 8.30 5.52
CA ASP A 45 5.49 9.64 5.45
C ASP A 45 6.99 9.66 5.17
N GLY A 46 7.53 8.61 4.55
CA GLY A 46 8.97 8.53 4.27
C GLY A 46 9.38 9.03 2.88
N ASN A 47 10.63 8.76 2.55
CA ASN A 47 11.26 9.12 1.27
C ASN A 47 11.87 7.93 0.52
N ILE A 48 11.79 6.73 1.08
CA ILE A 48 12.26 5.49 0.44
C ILE A 48 11.04 4.67 0.03
N GLY A 49 10.76 4.62 -1.25
CA GLY A 49 9.69 3.80 -1.82
C GLY A 49 10.06 2.32 -1.74
N CYS A 50 9.09 1.48 -1.37
CA CYS A 50 9.27 0.03 -1.25
C CYS A 50 8.36 -0.70 -2.24
N LEU A 51 8.93 -1.60 -3.05
CA LEU A 51 8.21 -2.51 -3.93
C LEU A 51 8.72 -3.93 -3.70
N VAL A 52 7.92 -4.75 -3.05
CA VAL A 52 8.36 -6.06 -2.57
C VAL A 52 7.33 -7.12 -2.93
N ASN A 53 7.80 -8.35 -3.11
CA ASN A 53 6.94 -9.50 -3.31
C ASN A 53 6.82 -10.30 -2.01
N GLY A 54 5.66 -10.21 -1.38
CA GLY A 54 5.34 -10.87 -0.14
C GLY A 54 5.30 -9.93 1.07
N ALA A 55 4.19 -9.93 1.80
CA ALA A 55 3.95 -9.03 2.92
C ALA A 55 5.00 -9.15 4.04
N GLY A 56 5.46 -10.37 4.34
CA GLY A 56 6.52 -10.61 5.33
C GLY A 56 7.84 -9.97 4.94
N LEU A 57 8.23 -10.09 3.66
CA LEU A 57 9.44 -9.45 3.14
C LEU A 57 9.29 -7.92 3.11
N ALA A 58 8.12 -7.40 2.77
CA ALA A 58 7.85 -5.97 2.81
C ALA A 58 8.00 -5.39 4.23
N MET A 59 7.46 -6.07 5.24
CA MET A 59 7.64 -5.66 6.64
C MET A 59 9.10 -5.68 7.06
N ALA A 60 9.82 -6.77 6.76
CA ALA A 60 11.24 -6.90 7.08
C ALA A 60 12.09 -5.82 6.38
N THR A 61 11.77 -5.49 5.13
CA THR A 61 12.42 -4.41 4.38
C THR A 61 12.23 -3.06 5.07
N MET A 62 11.01 -2.74 5.49
CA MET A 62 10.72 -1.50 6.20
C MET A 62 11.43 -1.42 7.55
N ASP A 63 11.52 -2.55 8.27
CA ASP A 63 12.22 -2.62 9.55
C ASP A 63 13.73 -2.36 9.36
N ILE A 64 14.34 -2.95 8.33
CA ILE A 64 15.76 -2.72 8.00
C ILE A 64 16.00 -1.24 7.61
N ILE A 65 15.12 -0.65 6.81
CA ILE A 65 15.20 0.77 6.46
C ILE A 65 15.21 1.63 7.73
N LYS A 66 14.28 1.38 8.65
CA LYS A 66 14.19 2.12 9.91
C LYS A 66 15.40 1.89 10.82
N LEU A 67 15.90 0.66 10.90
CA LEU A 67 17.07 0.31 11.68
C LEU A 67 18.32 1.11 11.23
N HIS A 68 18.44 1.39 9.95
CA HIS A 68 19.53 2.18 9.37
C HIS A 68 19.22 3.68 9.30
N GLY A 69 18.19 4.15 9.99
CA GLY A 69 17.83 5.57 10.06
C GLY A 69 17.09 6.11 8.83
N GLY A 70 16.68 5.25 7.91
CA GLY A 70 15.84 5.60 6.77
C GLY A 70 14.35 5.71 7.12
N SER A 71 13.56 6.21 6.18
CA SER A 71 12.13 6.43 6.35
C SER A 71 11.35 5.83 5.17
N PRO A 72 10.63 4.70 5.35
CA PRO A 72 9.85 4.12 4.27
C PRO A 72 8.67 5.01 3.89
N ALA A 73 8.47 5.21 2.58
CA ALA A 73 7.39 6.03 2.03
C ALA A 73 6.08 5.27 1.86
N ASN A 74 6.16 3.95 1.79
CA ASN A 74 4.99 3.09 1.61
C ASN A 74 5.28 1.65 2.01
N PHE A 75 4.21 0.93 2.33
CA PHE A 75 4.16 -0.53 2.21
C PHE A 75 3.59 -0.86 0.82
N LEU A 76 4.18 -1.80 0.09
CA LEU A 76 3.62 -2.34 -1.13
C LEU A 76 4.03 -3.80 -1.31
N ASP A 77 3.03 -4.66 -1.41
CA ASP A 77 3.17 -6.06 -1.77
C ASP A 77 2.45 -6.32 -3.10
N VAL A 78 3.22 -6.76 -4.10
CA VAL A 78 2.68 -7.09 -5.43
C VAL A 78 2.07 -8.49 -5.51
N GLY A 79 2.29 -9.33 -4.47
CA GLY A 79 1.79 -10.71 -4.42
C GLY A 79 2.56 -11.68 -5.32
N GLY A 80 2.49 -12.97 -4.99
CA GLY A 80 3.26 -14.03 -5.67
C GLY A 80 2.89 -14.31 -7.12
N GLY A 81 1.74 -13.82 -7.59
CA GLY A 81 1.25 -13.94 -8.96
C GLY A 81 1.29 -12.63 -9.75
N ALA A 82 2.15 -11.69 -9.38
CA ALA A 82 2.20 -10.37 -10.00
C ALA A 82 2.45 -10.43 -11.51
N THR A 83 1.60 -9.73 -12.26
CA THR A 83 1.77 -9.52 -13.70
C THR A 83 2.67 -8.32 -13.98
N SER A 84 3.24 -8.24 -15.17
CA SER A 84 4.04 -7.08 -15.59
C SER A 84 3.25 -5.77 -15.50
N ASN A 85 1.94 -5.80 -15.77
CA ASN A 85 1.07 -4.64 -15.65
C ASN A 85 0.93 -4.18 -14.19
N GLN A 86 0.76 -5.10 -13.26
CA GLN A 86 0.70 -4.78 -11.83
C GLN A 86 2.02 -4.17 -11.32
N VAL A 87 3.15 -4.71 -11.74
CA VAL A 87 4.47 -4.16 -11.38
C VAL A 87 4.65 -2.75 -11.95
N MET A 88 4.23 -2.52 -13.19
CA MET A 88 4.26 -1.20 -13.82
C MET A 88 3.42 -0.18 -13.04
N GLU A 89 2.18 -0.53 -12.69
CA GLU A 89 1.30 0.36 -11.92
C GLU A 89 1.83 0.59 -10.50
N ALA A 90 2.44 -0.42 -9.88
CA ALA A 90 3.11 -0.28 -8.60
C ALA A 90 4.25 0.76 -8.65
N PHE A 91 5.09 0.71 -9.68
CA PHE A 91 6.13 1.72 -9.90
C PHE A 91 5.54 3.12 -10.13
N ARG A 92 4.47 3.24 -10.90
CA ARG A 92 3.79 4.51 -11.12
C ARG A 92 3.29 5.11 -9.82
N LEU A 93 2.68 4.30 -8.97
CA LEU A 93 2.18 4.76 -7.66
C LEU A 93 3.32 5.28 -6.78
N ILE A 94 4.41 4.53 -6.66
CA ILE A 94 5.56 4.92 -5.84
C ILE A 94 6.20 6.21 -6.37
N THR A 95 6.44 6.28 -7.68
CA THR A 95 7.12 7.43 -8.30
C THR A 95 6.23 8.66 -8.43
N SER A 96 4.91 8.52 -8.27
CA SER A 96 3.98 9.66 -8.23
C SER A 96 4.07 10.45 -6.92
N ASP A 97 4.69 9.89 -5.88
CA ASP A 97 4.91 10.60 -4.63
C ASP A 97 6.16 11.50 -4.74
N PRO A 98 6.01 12.84 -4.67
CA PRO A 98 7.15 13.73 -4.78
C PRO A 98 8.15 13.63 -3.63
N LYS A 99 7.78 13.00 -2.52
CA LYS A 99 8.67 12.76 -1.38
C LYS A 99 9.64 11.60 -1.63
N VAL A 100 9.33 10.71 -2.56
CA VAL A 100 10.16 9.53 -2.85
C VAL A 100 11.39 9.94 -3.63
N SER A 101 12.55 9.74 -3.02
CA SER A 101 13.86 10.00 -3.62
C SER A 101 14.60 8.74 -4.04
N THR A 102 14.23 7.61 -3.48
CA THR A 102 14.88 6.31 -3.71
C THR A 102 13.83 5.21 -3.69
N VAL A 103 13.99 4.18 -4.50
CA VAL A 103 13.14 2.98 -4.51
C VAL A 103 13.99 1.74 -4.24
N LEU A 104 13.49 0.90 -3.32
CA LEU A 104 14.07 -0.39 -2.93
C LEU A 104 13.14 -1.54 -3.29
#